data_4a9434ed429cb0f0ef41ba8dd87d22f3
#
_entry.id   4a9434ed429cb0f0ef41ba8dd87d22f3
#
_cell.length_a   1.000
_cell.length_b   1.000
_cell.length_c   1.000
_cell.angle_alpha   90.00
_cell.angle_beta   90.00
_cell.angle_gamma   90.00
#
_symmetry.space_group_name_H-M   'P 1'
#
loop_
_entity.id
_entity.type
_entity.pdbx_description
1 polymer ?
#
loop_
_entity_poly.entity_id
_entity_poly.type
_entity_poly.pdbx_seq_one_letter_code
_entity_poly.pdbx_strand_id
1 'polypeptide(L)'
;MAQRRDHITAAAQALRGRRWPVKEAPDHIPRTAGLYAIYSDHDAWGDLGYDCRADTPLYIGKSEDDLVERDLATHFAVDTSKPARTGSSTVRRSFAALLRDRLNLRAVARNPAKPGHFAHYALTPEGDDRLTAWMHAHLSIAVWPAPMDLDITLKKLETAMLIAFDPLLNLTKAPHPSPRLRAARKVMAAEARESAQAAGE
;
A
#
# COMPACT_ATOMS: atom_id res chain seq x y z
N MET A 1 11.93 -26.74 -12.73
CA MET A 1 10.70 -26.72 -11.90
C MET A 1 10.98 -26.68 -10.40
N ALA A 2 12.01 -27.37 -9.89
CA ALA A 2 12.41 -27.33 -8.48
C ALA A 2 12.78 -25.91 -8.04
N GLN A 3 13.75 -25.27 -8.68
CA GLN A 3 14.26 -23.93 -8.37
C GLN A 3 13.16 -22.86 -8.29
N ARG A 4 12.17 -22.90 -9.20
CA ARG A 4 11.01 -21.99 -9.16
C ARG A 4 10.13 -22.18 -7.92
N ARG A 5 9.97 -23.42 -7.42
CA ARG A 5 9.25 -23.69 -6.17
C ARG A 5 10.04 -23.16 -4.99
N ASP A 6 11.36 -23.22 -5.05
CA ASP A 6 12.26 -22.72 -4.01
C ASP A 6 12.14 -21.20 -3.85
N HIS A 7 12.09 -20.42 -4.95
CA HIS A 7 11.87 -18.97 -4.90
C HIS A 7 10.50 -18.58 -4.34
N ILE A 8 9.42 -19.29 -4.69
CA ILE A 8 8.08 -19.06 -4.13
C ILE A 8 8.08 -19.32 -2.62
N THR A 9 8.69 -20.41 -2.19
CA THR A 9 8.77 -20.78 -0.78
C THR A 9 9.63 -19.77 -0.01
N ALA A 10 10.79 -19.41 -0.54
CA ALA A 10 11.68 -18.41 0.07
C ALA A 10 11.02 -17.03 0.20
N ALA A 11 10.32 -16.57 -0.83
CA ALA A 11 9.58 -15.33 -0.79
C ALA A 11 8.46 -15.38 0.27
N ALA A 12 7.70 -16.47 0.32
CA ALA A 12 6.63 -16.61 1.32
C ALA A 12 7.17 -16.65 2.75
N GLN A 13 8.30 -17.32 2.98
CA GLN A 13 8.95 -17.35 4.30
C GLN A 13 9.50 -15.98 4.70
N ALA A 14 10.18 -15.28 3.79
CA ALA A 14 10.72 -13.95 4.06
C ALA A 14 9.61 -12.94 4.36
N LEU A 15 8.52 -12.96 3.59
CA LEU A 15 7.39 -12.06 3.81
C LEU A 15 6.64 -12.36 5.14
N ARG A 16 6.65 -13.59 5.66
CA ARG A 16 6.14 -13.93 7.01
C ARG A 16 7.15 -13.66 8.11
N GLY A 17 8.41 -13.47 7.77
CA GLY A 17 9.52 -13.36 8.71
C GLY A 17 9.61 -12.01 9.40
N ARG A 18 10.84 -11.50 9.44
CA ARG A 18 11.15 -10.24 10.14
C ARG A 18 10.43 -9.05 9.53
N ARG A 19 9.88 -8.21 10.40
CA ARG A 19 9.18 -6.97 10.05
C ARG A 19 9.87 -5.79 10.73
N TRP A 20 9.93 -4.67 10.03
CA TRP A 20 10.47 -3.43 10.56
C TRP A 20 9.37 -2.38 10.58
N PRO A 21 9.23 -1.58 11.66
CA PRO A 21 8.40 -0.38 11.63
C PRO A 21 8.74 0.45 10.40
N VAL A 22 7.73 1.00 9.71
CA VAL A 22 7.99 1.69 8.44
C VAL A 22 8.95 2.87 8.56
N LYS A 23 9.05 3.49 9.75
CA LYS A 23 10.02 4.56 10.05
C LYS A 23 11.48 4.07 10.07
N GLU A 24 11.70 2.85 10.52
CA GLU A 24 13.03 2.25 10.67
C GLU A 24 13.45 1.47 9.42
N ALA A 25 12.48 1.16 8.56
CA ALA A 25 12.67 0.33 7.39
C ALA A 25 13.79 0.80 6.43
N PRO A 26 14.03 2.11 6.20
CA PRO A 26 15.12 2.57 5.33
C PRO A 26 16.51 2.05 5.70
N ASP A 27 16.76 1.84 7.00
CA ASP A 27 18.06 1.39 7.50
C ASP A 27 18.26 -0.12 7.36
N HIS A 28 17.19 -0.86 7.04
CA HIS A 28 17.17 -2.32 7.05
C HIS A 28 16.82 -2.95 5.70
N ILE A 29 16.25 -2.20 4.78
CA ILE A 29 15.78 -2.71 3.49
C ILE A 29 16.83 -2.44 2.41
N PRO A 30 17.25 -3.48 1.66
CA PRO A 30 18.23 -3.29 0.59
C PRO A 30 17.63 -2.55 -0.60
N ARG A 31 18.46 -1.77 -1.28
CA ARG A 31 18.14 -1.04 -2.51
C ARG A 31 18.24 -1.97 -3.72
N THR A 32 17.29 -2.88 -3.83
CA THR A 32 17.21 -3.87 -4.92
C THR A 32 15.77 -4.11 -5.30
N ALA A 33 15.56 -4.74 -6.44
CA ALA A 33 14.27 -5.30 -6.83
C ALA A 33 13.78 -6.36 -5.82
N GLY A 34 12.46 -6.53 -5.69
CA GLY A 34 11.93 -7.54 -4.78
C GLY A 34 10.43 -7.43 -4.53
N LEU A 35 9.98 -8.21 -3.55
CA LEU A 35 8.61 -8.17 -3.02
C LEU A 35 8.59 -7.56 -1.62
N TYR A 36 7.45 -7.00 -1.26
CA TYR A 36 7.20 -6.51 0.09
C TYR A 36 5.79 -6.83 0.55
N ALA A 37 5.62 -6.93 1.86
CA ALA A 37 4.34 -7.11 2.52
C ALA A 37 4.19 -6.08 3.64
N ILE A 38 3.04 -5.41 3.70
CA ILE A 38 2.69 -4.42 4.71
C ILE A 38 1.81 -5.09 5.74
N TYR A 39 2.20 -4.97 7.00
CA TYR A 39 1.49 -5.46 8.16
C TYR A 39 1.10 -4.30 9.06
N SER A 40 0.20 -4.56 9.99
CA SER A 40 -0.18 -3.61 11.02
C SER A 40 -0.19 -4.25 12.40
N ASP A 41 -0.23 -3.41 13.41
CA ASP A 41 -0.56 -3.83 14.77
C ASP A 41 -2.05 -4.20 14.90
N HIS A 42 -2.44 -4.66 16.09
CA HIS A 42 -3.80 -5.08 16.39
C HIS A 42 -4.81 -3.94 16.25
N ASP A 43 -4.47 -2.74 16.75
CA ASP A 43 -5.38 -1.60 16.83
C ASP A 43 -5.75 -1.07 15.44
N ALA A 44 -4.81 -1.10 14.52
CA ALA A 44 -5.02 -0.70 13.14
C ALA A 44 -6.11 -1.50 12.42
N TRP A 45 -6.29 -2.78 12.73
CA TRP A 45 -7.38 -3.57 12.16
C TRP A 45 -8.75 -3.00 12.53
N GLY A 46 -8.94 -2.62 13.81
CA GLY A 46 -10.15 -1.95 14.29
C GLY A 46 -10.36 -0.59 13.62
N ASP A 47 -9.30 0.22 13.48
CA ASP A 47 -9.36 1.51 12.78
C ASP A 47 -9.77 1.36 11.31
N LEU A 48 -9.31 0.31 10.64
CA LEU A 48 -9.69 -0.04 9.27
C LEU A 48 -11.11 -0.64 9.19
N GLY A 49 -11.70 -1.01 10.34
CA GLY A 49 -13.02 -1.60 10.48
C GLY A 49 -13.09 -3.06 10.07
N TYR A 50 -12.08 -3.82 10.42
CA TYR A 50 -12.00 -5.26 10.22
C TYR A 50 -11.55 -5.96 11.50
N ASP A 51 -11.92 -7.23 11.62
CA ASP A 51 -11.37 -8.09 12.66
C ASP A 51 -9.89 -8.36 12.39
N CYS A 52 -9.10 -8.40 13.47
CA CYS A 52 -7.67 -8.66 13.37
C CYS A 52 -7.40 -10.06 12.81
N ARG A 53 -6.59 -10.13 11.78
CA ARG A 53 -6.05 -11.36 11.21
C ARG A 53 -4.56 -11.42 11.49
N ALA A 54 -4.19 -12.01 12.61
CA ALA A 54 -2.79 -12.17 12.98
C ALA A 54 -1.99 -12.79 11.81
N ASP A 55 -0.79 -12.27 11.59
CA ASP A 55 0.13 -12.73 10.55
C ASP A 55 -0.37 -12.65 9.09
N THR A 56 -1.50 -11.97 8.85
CA THR A 56 -1.97 -11.69 7.49
C THR A 56 -1.52 -10.29 7.08
N PRO A 57 -0.80 -10.13 5.95
CA PRO A 57 -0.45 -8.80 5.47
C PRO A 57 -1.68 -8.04 5.00
N LEU A 58 -1.69 -6.73 5.24
CA LEU A 58 -2.70 -5.84 4.67
C LEU A 58 -2.52 -5.67 3.16
N TYR A 59 -1.29 -5.65 2.69
CA TYR A 59 -0.96 -5.44 1.29
C TYR A 59 0.32 -6.18 0.89
N ILE A 60 0.37 -6.66 -0.33
CA ILE A 60 1.58 -7.18 -0.97
C ILE A 60 1.83 -6.43 -2.28
N GLY A 61 3.07 -6.07 -2.52
CA GLY A 61 3.50 -5.43 -3.74
C GLY A 61 4.89 -5.85 -4.18
N LYS A 62 5.34 -5.25 -5.27
CA LYS A 62 6.68 -5.47 -5.84
C LYS A 62 7.34 -4.17 -6.25
N SER A 63 8.65 -4.13 -6.20
CA SER A 63 9.48 -3.14 -6.87
C SER A 63 10.36 -3.82 -7.91
N GLU A 64 10.40 -3.29 -9.12
CA GLU A 64 11.24 -3.84 -10.19
C GLU A 64 12.68 -3.35 -10.09
N ASP A 65 12.92 -2.24 -9.40
CA ASP A 65 14.23 -1.58 -9.34
C ASP A 65 14.74 -1.43 -7.88
N ASP A 66 14.04 -0.70 -7.05
CA ASP A 66 14.47 -0.32 -5.70
C ASP A 66 13.30 -0.36 -4.70
N LEU A 67 13.37 -1.29 -3.73
CA LEU A 67 12.39 -1.44 -2.66
C LEU A 67 12.29 -0.17 -1.79
N VAL A 68 13.42 0.52 -1.55
CA VAL A 68 13.46 1.72 -0.71
C VAL A 68 12.78 2.90 -1.40
N GLU A 69 13.14 3.18 -2.65
CA GLU A 69 12.60 4.35 -3.36
C GLU A 69 11.10 4.20 -3.63
N ARG A 70 10.67 3.03 -4.11
CA ARG A 70 9.27 2.82 -4.44
C ARG A 70 8.39 2.73 -3.21
N ASP A 71 8.80 1.96 -2.23
CA ASP A 71 7.92 1.59 -1.13
C ASP A 71 8.02 2.57 0.03
N LEU A 72 9.22 2.91 0.46
CA LEU A 72 9.41 3.77 1.61
C LEU A 72 9.20 5.24 1.27
N ALA A 73 9.78 5.71 0.17
CA ALA A 73 9.61 7.11 -0.23
C ALA A 73 8.21 7.40 -0.78
N THR A 74 7.66 6.51 -1.62
CA THR A 74 6.36 6.75 -2.28
C THR A 74 5.17 6.43 -1.39
N HIS A 75 5.19 5.28 -0.69
CA HIS A 75 4.04 4.83 0.08
C HIS A 75 4.03 5.39 1.50
N PHE A 76 5.19 5.47 2.15
CA PHE A 76 5.28 5.85 3.56
C PHE A 76 5.81 7.26 3.79
N ALA A 77 6.26 7.96 2.74
CA ALA A 77 6.80 9.32 2.85
C ALA A 77 7.88 9.45 3.95
N VAL A 78 8.79 8.48 4.01
CA VAL A 78 9.88 8.48 4.99
C VAL A 78 10.92 9.54 4.65
N ASP A 79 11.05 9.88 3.37
CA ASP A 79 11.85 11.03 2.91
C ASP A 79 11.05 12.32 3.12
N THR A 80 11.34 13.03 4.20
CA THR A 80 10.70 14.30 4.57
C THR A 80 10.99 15.44 3.60
N SER A 81 11.96 15.29 2.69
CA SER A 81 12.25 16.27 1.64
C SER A 81 11.18 16.27 0.52
N LYS A 82 10.37 15.20 0.43
CA LYS A 82 9.32 15.04 -0.56
C LYS A 82 7.95 14.96 0.12
N PRO A 83 6.99 15.81 -0.27
CA PRO A 83 5.65 15.74 0.31
C PRO A 83 4.99 14.39 -0.01
N ALA A 84 4.28 13.84 0.96
CA ALA A 84 3.46 12.65 0.77
C ALA A 84 2.39 12.91 -0.31
N ARG A 85 2.15 11.93 -1.19
CA ARG A 85 1.19 12.08 -2.29
C ARG A 85 0.31 10.85 -2.44
N THR A 86 -0.83 10.87 -1.77
CA THR A 86 -1.85 9.81 -1.86
C THR A 86 -2.25 9.51 -3.30
N GLY A 87 -2.38 10.54 -4.15
CA GLY A 87 -2.72 10.36 -5.56
C GLY A 87 -1.75 9.51 -6.37
N SER A 88 -0.51 9.36 -5.96
CA SER A 88 0.52 8.55 -6.63
C SER A 88 0.59 7.11 -6.11
N SER A 89 -0.03 6.81 -4.97
CA SER A 89 0.08 5.54 -4.26
C SER A 89 -1.26 4.81 -4.15
N THR A 90 -1.36 3.61 -4.73
CA THR A 90 -2.56 2.76 -4.56
C THR A 90 -2.74 2.34 -3.11
N VAL A 91 -1.64 2.07 -2.39
CA VAL A 91 -1.63 1.72 -0.96
C VAL A 91 -2.22 2.86 -0.14
N ARG A 92 -1.69 4.09 -0.29
CA ARG A 92 -2.19 5.26 0.44
C ARG A 92 -3.66 5.54 0.16
N ARG A 93 -4.10 5.43 -1.12
CA ARG A 93 -5.52 5.56 -1.45
C ARG A 93 -6.40 4.52 -0.75
N SER A 94 -5.92 3.29 -0.58
CA SER A 94 -6.66 2.25 0.12
C SER A 94 -6.78 2.56 1.61
N PHE A 95 -5.69 2.94 2.27
CA PHE A 95 -5.72 3.37 3.67
C PHE A 95 -6.58 4.63 3.85
N ALA A 96 -6.39 5.66 3.02
CA ALA A 96 -7.18 6.89 3.07
C ALA A 96 -8.69 6.63 2.97
N ALA A 97 -9.10 5.71 2.11
CA ALA A 97 -10.51 5.38 1.95
C ALA A 97 -11.11 4.72 3.20
N LEU A 98 -10.40 3.78 3.81
CA LEU A 98 -10.87 3.09 5.01
C LEU A 98 -10.80 3.95 6.27
N LEU A 99 -9.82 4.84 6.35
CA LEU A 99 -9.56 5.73 7.48
C LEU A 99 -10.23 7.11 7.33
N ARG A 100 -11.05 7.31 6.28
CA ARG A 100 -11.65 8.60 5.93
C ARG A 100 -12.28 9.31 7.13
N ASP A 101 -13.17 8.63 7.82
CA ASP A 101 -13.90 9.21 8.93
C ASP A 101 -13.06 9.25 10.22
N ARG A 102 -12.26 8.20 10.47
CA ARG A 102 -11.36 8.10 11.63
C ARG A 102 -10.34 9.25 11.69
N LEU A 103 -9.75 9.60 10.54
CA LEU A 103 -8.72 10.64 10.43
C LEU A 103 -9.26 11.96 9.85
N ASN A 104 -10.58 12.08 9.68
CA ASN A 104 -11.21 13.23 9.03
C ASN A 104 -10.52 13.63 7.71
N LEU A 105 -10.35 12.64 6.81
CA LEU A 105 -9.71 12.85 5.51
C LEU A 105 -10.70 13.38 4.49
N ARG A 106 -10.23 14.22 3.58
CA ARG A 106 -11.01 14.71 2.45
C ARG A 106 -10.27 14.49 1.16
N ALA A 107 -10.96 13.88 0.20
CA ALA A 107 -10.41 13.66 -1.12
C ALA A 107 -10.51 14.92 -1.99
N VAL A 108 -9.43 15.20 -2.71
CA VAL A 108 -9.36 16.27 -3.69
C VAL A 108 -8.93 15.71 -5.04
N ALA A 109 -9.27 16.42 -6.12
CA ALA A 109 -8.83 16.02 -7.45
C ALA A 109 -7.31 16.12 -7.56
N ARG A 110 -6.66 15.01 -7.91
CA ARG A 110 -5.21 15.02 -8.20
C ARG A 110 -4.86 15.91 -9.39
N ASN A 111 -5.72 15.93 -10.40
CA ASN A 111 -5.59 16.76 -11.58
C ASN A 111 -6.99 17.18 -12.05
N PRO A 112 -7.45 18.39 -11.67
CA PRO A 112 -8.77 18.89 -12.06
C PRO A 112 -9.00 18.96 -13.56
N ALA A 113 -7.95 19.20 -14.34
CA ALA A 113 -8.01 19.30 -15.81
C ALA A 113 -8.18 17.94 -16.52
N LYS A 114 -8.18 16.82 -15.78
CA LYS A 114 -8.38 15.47 -16.34
C LYS A 114 -9.61 14.81 -15.73
N PRO A 115 -10.84 15.16 -16.18
CA PRO A 115 -12.06 14.49 -15.74
C PRO A 115 -11.96 12.98 -16.04
N GLY A 116 -12.43 12.15 -15.12
CA GLY A 116 -12.32 10.69 -15.20
C GLY A 116 -11.17 10.09 -14.41
N HIS A 117 -10.18 10.87 -13.98
CA HIS A 117 -9.08 10.38 -13.15
C HIS A 117 -9.35 10.48 -11.63
N PHE A 118 -10.59 10.74 -11.22
CA PHE A 118 -10.97 10.87 -9.80
C PHE A 118 -10.74 9.60 -8.96
N ALA A 119 -10.67 8.42 -9.59
CA ALA A 119 -10.25 7.19 -8.93
C ALA A 119 -8.80 7.26 -8.39
N HIS A 120 -8.00 8.20 -8.90
CA HIS A 120 -6.64 8.50 -8.45
C HIS A 120 -6.59 9.75 -7.56
N TYR A 121 -7.63 9.97 -6.75
CA TYR A 121 -7.75 11.11 -5.84
C TYR A 121 -6.48 11.33 -5.01
N ALA A 122 -6.26 12.59 -4.66
CA ALA A 122 -5.29 13.02 -3.66
C ALA A 122 -6.02 13.35 -2.35
N LEU A 123 -5.27 13.71 -1.32
CA LEU A 123 -5.77 14.33 -0.10
C LEU A 123 -5.31 15.79 -0.05
N THR A 124 -5.89 16.58 0.83
CA THR A 124 -5.29 17.86 1.21
C THR A 124 -3.93 17.61 1.88
N PRO A 125 -3.00 18.60 1.92
CA PRO A 125 -1.71 18.43 2.59
C PRO A 125 -1.87 17.93 4.04
N GLU A 126 -2.75 18.53 4.82
CA GLU A 126 -3.03 18.16 6.21
C GLU A 126 -3.62 16.74 6.32
N GLY A 127 -4.39 16.31 5.32
CA GLY A 127 -4.92 14.94 5.21
C GLY A 127 -3.80 13.94 4.92
N ASP A 128 -2.89 14.27 4.02
CA ASP A 128 -1.72 13.45 3.74
C ASP A 128 -0.79 13.32 4.97
N ASP A 129 -0.62 14.39 5.75
CA ASP A 129 0.17 14.38 6.99
C ASP A 129 -0.47 13.49 8.05
N ARG A 130 -1.80 13.62 8.28
CA ARG A 130 -2.52 12.74 9.23
C ARG A 130 -2.44 11.28 8.83
N LEU A 131 -2.62 10.98 7.54
CA LEU A 131 -2.49 9.62 7.03
C LEU A 131 -1.06 9.09 7.22
N THR A 132 -0.04 9.90 6.95
CA THR A 132 1.37 9.53 7.12
C THR A 132 1.68 9.23 8.60
N ALA A 133 1.22 10.10 9.51
CA ALA A 133 1.41 9.91 10.95
C ALA A 133 0.79 8.58 11.43
N TRP A 134 -0.44 8.26 10.97
CA TRP A 134 -1.10 7.00 11.29
C TRP A 134 -0.32 5.80 10.72
N MET A 135 0.09 5.86 9.46
CA MET A 135 0.87 4.78 8.82
C MET A 135 2.18 4.52 9.55
N HIS A 136 2.85 5.59 9.98
CA HIS A 136 4.11 5.48 10.73
C HIS A 136 3.93 4.93 12.16
N ALA A 137 2.77 5.13 12.77
CA ALA A 137 2.48 4.62 14.10
C ALA A 137 2.12 3.13 14.08
N HIS A 138 1.44 2.67 13.05
CA HIS A 138 0.75 1.37 13.05
C HIS A 138 1.32 0.34 12.08
N LEU A 139 2.14 0.74 11.10
CA LEU A 139 2.53 -0.18 10.04
C LEU A 139 3.97 -0.66 10.17
N SER A 140 4.16 -1.90 9.74
CA SER A 140 5.46 -2.53 9.55
C SER A 140 5.56 -3.19 8.18
N ILE A 141 6.79 -3.43 7.72
CA ILE A 141 7.05 -3.99 6.39
C ILE A 141 8.00 -5.18 6.51
N ALA A 142 7.69 -6.24 5.79
CA ALA A 142 8.59 -7.34 5.51
C ALA A 142 8.97 -7.30 4.03
N VAL A 143 10.19 -7.69 3.69
CA VAL A 143 10.69 -7.70 2.31
C VAL A 143 11.33 -9.03 1.94
N TRP A 144 11.30 -9.32 0.66
CA TRP A 144 12.08 -10.37 0.02
C TRP A 144 12.86 -9.75 -1.14
N PRO A 145 14.17 -9.51 -0.97
CA PRO A 145 15.04 -9.07 -2.06
C PRO A 145 15.13 -10.16 -3.12
N ALA A 146 14.93 -9.80 -4.39
CA ALA A 146 15.02 -10.74 -5.48
C ALA A 146 16.48 -11.16 -5.70
N PRO A 147 16.79 -12.48 -5.78
CA PRO A 147 18.11 -12.94 -6.11
C PRO A 147 18.44 -12.63 -7.58
N MET A 148 19.74 -12.50 -7.88
CA MET A 148 20.21 -12.16 -9.23
C MET A 148 19.91 -13.26 -10.28
N ASP A 149 19.83 -14.51 -9.85
CA ASP A 149 19.54 -15.69 -10.66
C ASP A 149 18.05 -16.06 -10.72
N LEU A 150 17.17 -15.06 -10.49
CA LEU A 150 15.73 -15.27 -10.48
C LEU A 150 15.22 -15.78 -11.84
N ASP A 151 14.71 -17.01 -11.88
CA ASP A 151 14.18 -17.68 -13.06
C ASP A 151 12.67 -17.46 -13.32
N ILE A 152 12.04 -16.59 -12.52
CA ILE A 152 10.63 -16.23 -12.59
C ILE A 152 10.46 -14.72 -12.46
N THR A 153 9.53 -14.13 -13.19
CA THR A 153 9.28 -12.67 -13.07
C THR A 153 8.69 -12.30 -11.73
N LEU A 154 9.07 -11.13 -11.17
CA LEU A 154 8.49 -10.58 -9.96
C LEU A 154 6.96 -10.49 -10.02
N LYS A 155 6.40 -10.19 -11.20
CA LYS A 155 4.94 -10.18 -11.44
C LYS A 155 4.28 -11.54 -11.17
N LYS A 156 4.93 -12.64 -11.54
CA LYS A 156 4.41 -14.00 -11.30
C LYS A 156 4.54 -14.37 -9.83
N LEU A 157 5.66 -14.00 -9.19
CA LEU A 157 5.86 -14.19 -7.75
C LEU A 157 4.86 -13.36 -6.93
N GLU A 158 4.69 -12.08 -7.24
CA GLU A 158 3.66 -11.24 -6.62
C GLU A 158 2.28 -11.93 -6.70
N THR A 159 1.91 -12.42 -7.88
CA THR A 159 0.62 -13.10 -8.06
C THR A 159 0.51 -14.36 -7.18
N ALA A 160 1.57 -15.17 -7.08
CA ALA A 160 1.60 -16.32 -6.20
C ALA A 160 1.44 -15.94 -4.72
N MET A 161 2.10 -14.84 -4.29
CA MET A 161 1.96 -14.32 -2.92
C MET A 161 0.56 -13.77 -2.66
N LEU A 162 -0.04 -13.06 -3.61
CA LEU A 162 -1.42 -12.56 -3.49
C LEU A 162 -2.41 -13.72 -3.30
N ILE A 163 -2.23 -14.83 -3.99
CA ILE A 163 -3.07 -16.02 -3.83
C ILE A 163 -2.82 -16.68 -2.47
N ALA A 164 -1.57 -16.78 -2.03
CA ALA A 164 -1.19 -17.48 -0.81
C ALA A 164 -1.57 -16.72 0.48
N PHE A 165 -1.58 -15.40 0.45
CA PHE A 165 -1.80 -14.55 1.64
C PHE A 165 -3.18 -13.88 1.67
N ASP A 166 -3.84 -13.72 0.53
CA ASP A 166 -5.13 -13.03 0.37
C ASP A 166 -5.19 -11.67 1.11
N PRO A 167 -4.30 -10.72 0.79
CA PRO A 167 -4.15 -9.48 1.54
C PRO A 167 -5.34 -8.54 1.31
N LEU A 168 -5.80 -7.89 2.39
CA LEU A 168 -7.01 -7.08 2.45
C LEU A 168 -7.08 -5.93 1.43
N LEU A 169 -5.97 -5.23 1.21
CA LEU A 169 -5.93 -4.00 0.42
C LEU A 169 -5.62 -4.22 -1.06
N ASN A 170 -5.32 -5.45 -1.47
CA ASN A 170 -5.14 -5.80 -2.87
C ASN A 170 -6.49 -6.07 -3.53
N LEU A 171 -6.94 -5.16 -4.42
CA LEU A 171 -8.24 -5.28 -5.11
C LEU A 171 -8.17 -6.05 -6.44
N THR A 172 -6.97 -6.29 -6.93
CA THR A 172 -6.72 -7.05 -8.16
C THR A 172 -5.83 -8.25 -7.85
N LYS A 173 -6.09 -9.38 -8.49
CA LYS A 173 -5.38 -10.66 -8.34
C LYS A 173 -5.49 -11.32 -6.96
N ALA A 174 -6.03 -10.66 -5.93
CA ALA A 174 -6.33 -11.30 -4.66
C ALA A 174 -7.57 -12.21 -4.84
N PRO A 175 -7.62 -13.38 -4.16
CA PRO A 175 -8.76 -14.29 -4.24
C PRO A 175 -10.06 -13.66 -3.77
N HIS A 176 -10.03 -12.90 -2.67
CA HIS A 176 -11.21 -12.30 -2.04
C HIS A 176 -11.06 -10.78 -1.89
N PRO A 177 -11.12 -10.01 -3.01
CA PRO A 177 -10.95 -8.56 -2.95
C PRO A 177 -12.10 -7.90 -2.18
N SER A 178 -11.77 -7.06 -1.19
CA SER A 178 -12.72 -6.45 -0.26
C SER A 178 -13.79 -5.58 -0.96
N PRO A 179 -15.10 -5.92 -0.86
CA PRO A 179 -16.19 -5.06 -1.36
C PRO A 179 -16.25 -3.74 -0.60
N ARG A 180 -16.00 -3.75 0.73
CA ARG A 180 -15.98 -2.57 1.58
C ARG A 180 -14.93 -1.56 1.11
N LEU A 181 -13.69 -2.02 0.84
CA LEU A 181 -12.64 -1.15 0.31
C LEU A 181 -13.02 -0.57 -1.06
N ARG A 182 -13.63 -1.37 -1.94
CA ARG A 182 -14.12 -0.87 -3.23
C ARG A 182 -15.16 0.23 -3.06
N ALA A 183 -16.12 0.05 -2.15
CA ALA A 183 -17.14 1.04 -1.85
C ALA A 183 -16.51 2.32 -1.25
N ALA A 184 -15.62 2.20 -0.27
CA ALA A 184 -14.93 3.33 0.33
C ALA A 184 -14.11 4.13 -0.71
N ARG A 185 -13.41 3.46 -1.62
CA ARG A 185 -12.68 4.14 -2.71
C ARG A 185 -13.60 4.86 -3.70
N LYS A 186 -14.82 4.36 -3.94
CA LYS A 186 -15.82 5.06 -4.76
C LYS A 186 -16.31 6.35 -4.09
N VAL A 187 -16.51 6.33 -2.77
CA VAL A 187 -16.87 7.52 -1.99
C VAL A 187 -15.79 8.59 -2.13
N MET A 188 -14.52 8.25 -1.90
CA MET A 188 -13.40 9.19 -2.06
C MET A 188 -13.29 9.74 -3.49
N ALA A 189 -13.54 8.92 -4.49
CA ALA A 189 -13.52 9.36 -5.89
C ALA A 189 -14.67 10.32 -6.23
N ALA A 190 -15.86 10.14 -5.63
CA ALA A 190 -16.98 11.06 -5.78
C ALA A 190 -16.68 12.41 -5.10
N GLU A 191 -16.17 12.39 -3.88
CA GLU A 191 -15.74 13.58 -3.13
C GLU A 191 -14.68 14.39 -3.90
N ALA A 192 -13.69 13.71 -4.51
CA ALA A 192 -12.69 14.37 -5.34
C ALA A 192 -13.28 15.03 -6.60
N ARG A 193 -14.35 14.46 -7.15
CA ARG A 193 -15.07 15.08 -8.29
C ARG A 193 -15.81 16.33 -7.86
N GLU A 194 -16.51 16.26 -6.73
CA GLU A 194 -17.23 17.42 -6.15
C GLU A 194 -16.26 18.56 -5.83
N SER A 195 -15.10 18.23 -5.23
CA SER A 195 -14.03 19.21 -4.97
C SER A 195 -13.51 19.89 -6.24
N ALA A 196 -13.43 19.18 -7.37
CA ALA A 196 -13.01 19.77 -8.62
C ALA A 196 -14.06 20.69 -9.24
N GLN A 197 -15.35 20.38 -9.08
CA GLN A 197 -16.46 21.21 -9.56
C GLN A 197 -16.52 22.52 -8.79
N ALA A 198 -16.43 22.46 -7.44
CA ALA A 198 -16.42 23.64 -6.60
C ALA A 198 -15.22 24.59 -6.81
N ALA A 199 -14.10 24.08 -7.30
CA ALA A 199 -12.91 24.88 -7.61
C ALA A 199 -12.96 25.53 -9.01
N GLY A 200 -13.92 25.14 -9.86
CA GLY A 200 -14.12 25.67 -11.22
C GLY A 200 -15.21 26.74 -11.34
N GLU A 201 -15.97 26.96 -10.24
CA GLU A 201 -16.94 28.05 -10.07
C GLU A 201 -16.27 29.28 -9.42
#